data_aa214f02d74fe81ed8ee80e0c3682fb6
#
_entry.id   aa214f02d74fe81ed8ee80e0c3682fb6
#
_cell.length_a   1.000
_cell.length_b   1.000
_cell.length_c   1.000
_cell.angle_alpha   90.00
_cell.angle_beta   90.00
_cell.angle_gamma   90.00
#
_symmetry.space_group_name_H-M   'P 1'
#
loop_
_entity.id
_entity.type
_entity.pdbx_description
1 polymer ?
#
loop_
_entity_poly.entity_id
_entity_poly.type
_entity_poly.pdbx_seq_one_letter_code
_entity_poly.pdbx_strand_id
1 'polypeptide(L)'
;MRRFRGFSGLGISVVLAAAAAAGCTTTTGTPVAKTTSATVSESPKAAESSKAPELTGAPVGTAVMKVIGGSAPVTIRYRINGGAEQTETNVVLPWEKQYPVYDELESEVAADAGNTALTCTITMDGDKLVSFKTEVKPVCSFSYWG
;
A
#
# COMPACT_ATOMS: atom_id res chain seq x y z
N MET A 1 -14.51 15.62 46.40
CA MET A 1 -15.90 15.84 46.03
C MET A 1 -15.97 16.99 45.07
N ARG A 2 -16.12 16.76 43.77
CA ARG A 2 -16.61 17.73 42.78
C ARG A 2 -17.30 16.96 41.68
N ARG A 3 -18.61 17.10 41.63
CA ARG A 3 -19.52 16.58 40.60
C ARG A 3 -19.42 17.49 39.36
N PHE A 4 -19.30 16.94 38.18
CA PHE A 4 -19.63 17.66 36.95
C PHE A 4 -20.71 16.91 36.17
N ARG A 5 -21.69 17.70 35.86
CA ARG A 5 -23.00 17.43 35.26
C ARG A 5 -22.84 17.07 33.77
N GLY A 6 -23.75 16.22 33.33
CA GLY A 6 -23.93 15.84 31.97
C GLY A 6 -24.41 16.97 31.05
N PHE A 7 -24.16 16.78 29.79
CA PHE A 7 -24.86 17.49 28.70
C PHE A 7 -25.39 16.44 27.70
N SER A 8 -26.70 16.30 27.75
CA SER A 8 -27.48 15.65 26.70
C SER A 8 -27.64 16.63 25.53
N GLY A 9 -27.34 16.22 24.33
CA GLY A 9 -27.65 16.93 23.11
C GLY A 9 -28.14 15.94 22.06
N LEU A 10 -29.47 15.77 21.98
CA LEU A 10 -30.15 15.14 20.86
C LEU A 10 -30.03 16.05 19.63
N GLY A 11 -29.66 15.50 18.51
CA GLY A 11 -29.77 16.13 17.19
C GLY A 11 -30.04 15.07 16.15
N ILE A 12 -31.33 14.81 15.89
CA ILE A 12 -31.83 13.98 14.81
C ILE A 12 -31.93 14.88 13.56
N SER A 13 -31.30 14.50 12.48
CA SER A 13 -31.63 15.00 11.15
C SER A 13 -31.56 13.87 10.13
N VAL A 14 -32.73 13.44 9.75
CA VAL A 14 -33.03 12.54 8.63
C VAL A 14 -33.14 13.40 7.37
N VAL A 15 -32.41 13.09 6.33
CA VAL A 15 -32.72 13.51 4.96
C VAL A 15 -32.63 12.30 4.04
N LEU A 16 -33.79 11.86 3.61
CA LEU A 16 -34.01 10.97 2.46
C LEU A 16 -33.86 11.78 1.17
N ALA A 17 -33.12 11.27 0.22
CA ALA A 17 -33.35 11.59 -1.20
C ALA A 17 -33.03 10.35 -2.04
N ALA A 18 -34.06 9.77 -2.61
CA ALA A 18 -34.05 8.76 -3.64
C ALA A 18 -34.01 9.42 -5.03
N ALA A 19 -33.18 8.92 -5.93
CA ALA A 19 -33.40 9.09 -7.37
C ALA A 19 -32.86 7.90 -8.14
N ALA A 20 -33.77 7.13 -8.72
CA ALA A 20 -33.51 6.07 -9.69
C ALA A 20 -33.41 6.69 -11.09
N ALA A 21 -32.47 6.20 -11.90
CA ALA A 21 -32.57 6.29 -13.35
C ALA A 21 -31.91 5.06 -13.99
N ALA A 22 -32.76 4.20 -14.52
CA ALA A 22 -32.40 3.10 -15.42
C ALA A 22 -32.15 3.66 -16.83
N GLY A 23 -31.13 3.10 -17.49
CA GLY A 23 -30.86 3.38 -18.89
C GLY A 23 -30.10 2.22 -19.52
N CYS A 24 -30.82 1.19 -19.94
CA CYS A 24 -30.31 0.17 -20.86
C CYS A 24 -30.45 0.69 -22.29
N THR A 25 -29.34 0.69 -23.03
CA THR A 25 -29.39 0.68 -24.50
C THR A 25 -28.44 -0.38 -25.02
N THR A 26 -29.02 -1.48 -25.41
CA THR A 26 -28.45 -2.50 -26.28
C THR A 26 -28.37 -1.95 -27.71
N THR A 27 -27.19 -1.94 -28.30
CA THR A 27 -27.06 -1.79 -29.75
C THR A 27 -26.26 -2.97 -30.31
N THR A 28 -26.95 -3.83 -30.97
CA THR A 28 -26.45 -4.92 -31.81
C THR A 28 -25.90 -4.32 -33.09
N GLY A 29 -24.64 -4.58 -33.40
CA GLY A 29 -24.02 -4.23 -34.68
C GLY A 29 -23.10 -5.35 -35.13
N THR A 30 -23.51 -6.07 -36.13
CA THR A 30 -22.85 -7.20 -36.80
C THR A 30 -21.64 -6.75 -37.63
N PRO A 31 -20.66 -7.64 -37.90
CA PRO A 31 -19.35 -7.28 -38.39
C PRO A 31 -19.30 -7.19 -39.93
N VAL A 32 -18.49 -6.28 -40.44
CA VAL A 32 -18.02 -6.31 -41.82
C VAL A 32 -16.50 -6.32 -41.83
N ALA A 33 -15.98 -7.43 -42.30
CA ALA A 33 -14.56 -7.58 -42.62
C ALA A 33 -14.19 -6.73 -43.83
N LYS A 34 -13.09 -5.98 -43.73
CA LYS A 34 -12.32 -5.60 -44.89
C LYS A 34 -10.86 -5.44 -44.57
N THR A 35 -10.10 -6.34 -45.14
CA THR A 35 -8.67 -6.43 -45.25
C THR A 35 -8.06 -5.17 -45.86
N THR A 36 -7.01 -4.61 -45.27
CA THR A 36 -5.87 -4.06 -46.03
C THR A 36 -4.67 -3.77 -45.12
N SER A 37 -3.60 -4.49 -45.33
CA SER A 37 -2.16 -4.16 -45.34
C SER A 37 -1.58 -3.16 -44.35
N ALA A 38 -0.68 -3.71 -43.56
CA ALA A 38 0.69 -3.28 -43.30
C ALA A 38 0.97 -1.80 -43.02
N THR A 39 1.35 -1.50 -41.79
CA THR A 39 2.52 -0.65 -41.54
C THR A 39 3.14 -1.07 -40.21
N VAL A 40 4.41 -1.40 -40.28
CA VAL A 40 5.33 -1.63 -39.17
C VAL A 40 5.24 -0.44 -38.23
N SER A 41 4.88 -0.69 -36.99
CA SER A 41 5.08 0.28 -35.92
C SER A 41 5.80 -0.40 -34.77
N GLU A 42 6.92 0.17 -34.46
CA GLU A 42 7.86 -0.15 -33.42
C GLU A 42 7.19 -0.67 -32.17
N SER A 43 7.63 -1.84 -31.77
CA SER A 43 7.43 -2.39 -30.43
C SER A 43 8.00 -1.43 -29.40
N PRO A 44 7.22 -0.91 -28.42
CA PRO A 44 7.83 -0.31 -27.27
C PRO A 44 8.58 -1.42 -26.55
N LYS A 45 9.89 -1.23 -26.41
CA LYS A 45 10.81 -2.03 -25.64
C LYS A 45 10.15 -2.38 -24.30
N ALA A 46 9.81 -3.66 -24.15
CA ALA A 46 9.27 -4.20 -22.91
C ALA A 46 10.18 -3.76 -21.78
N ALA A 47 9.60 -3.09 -20.79
CA ALA A 47 10.27 -2.83 -19.54
C ALA A 47 10.80 -4.17 -19.03
N GLU A 48 12.08 -4.20 -18.77
CA GLU A 48 12.81 -5.31 -18.18
C GLU A 48 12.07 -5.72 -16.93
N SER A 49 11.34 -6.83 -17.01
CA SER A 49 10.73 -7.47 -15.86
C SER A 49 11.88 -7.89 -14.95
N SER A 50 12.16 -7.10 -13.94
CA SER A 50 13.05 -7.51 -12.86
C SER A 50 12.52 -8.83 -12.32
N LYS A 51 13.18 -9.93 -12.70
CA LYS A 51 12.89 -11.25 -12.15
C LYS A 51 13.00 -11.11 -10.62
N ALA A 52 11.87 -11.28 -9.93
CA ALA A 52 11.84 -11.31 -8.48
C ALA A 52 12.89 -12.32 -8.00
N PRO A 53 13.68 -12.01 -6.97
CA PRO A 53 14.64 -12.96 -6.41
C PRO A 53 13.91 -14.25 -6.06
N GLU A 54 14.51 -15.38 -6.44
CA GLU A 54 13.97 -16.68 -6.10
C GLU A 54 14.22 -16.89 -4.60
N LEU A 55 13.15 -17.03 -3.82
CA LEU A 55 13.22 -17.31 -2.40
C LEU A 55 13.80 -18.71 -2.20
N THR A 56 15.12 -18.80 -2.07
CA THR A 56 15.83 -20.06 -1.84
C THR A 56 16.18 -20.21 -0.37
N GLY A 57 15.79 -21.32 0.23
CA GLY A 57 16.07 -21.62 1.63
C GLY A 57 14.88 -21.47 2.57
N ALA A 58 15.12 -21.76 3.85
CA ALA A 58 14.16 -21.54 4.92
C ALA A 58 14.24 -20.08 5.41
N PRO A 59 13.14 -19.48 5.88
CA PRO A 59 13.20 -18.17 6.50
C PRO A 59 14.06 -18.20 7.77
N VAL A 60 14.85 -17.16 7.98
CA VAL A 60 15.73 -17.01 9.14
C VAL A 60 15.02 -16.36 10.34
N GLY A 61 13.82 -15.83 10.13
CA GLY A 61 12.99 -15.20 11.16
C GLY A 61 11.73 -14.57 10.57
N THR A 62 11.05 -13.78 11.38
CA THR A 62 9.87 -13.03 10.98
C THR A 62 10.06 -11.56 11.33
N ALA A 63 9.70 -10.67 10.42
CA ALA A 63 9.72 -9.24 10.69
C ALA A 63 8.37 -8.59 10.48
N VAL A 64 8.20 -7.42 11.11
CA VAL A 64 7.01 -6.59 11.00
C VAL A 64 7.43 -5.18 10.60
N MET A 65 6.92 -4.73 9.45
CA MET A 65 6.95 -3.33 9.06
C MET A 65 5.77 -2.62 9.71
N LYS A 66 6.00 -1.43 10.25
CA LYS A 66 4.96 -0.61 10.86
C LYS A 66 5.14 0.86 10.49
N VAL A 67 4.04 1.52 10.19
CA VAL A 67 3.99 2.97 9.98
C VAL A 67 2.97 3.57 10.92
N ILE A 68 3.38 4.62 11.62
CA ILE A 68 2.56 5.36 12.57
C ILE A 68 2.72 6.87 12.40
N GLY A 69 1.77 7.63 12.94
CA GLY A 69 1.78 9.09 12.96
C GLY A 69 0.75 9.70 12.01
N GLY A 70 0.34 10.92 12.33
CA GLY A 70 -0.68 11.63 11.55
C GLY A 70 -2.09 11.02 11.64
N SER A 71 -3.06 11.76 11.12
CA SER A 71 -4.47 11.36 11.02
C SER A 71 -5.00 11.39 9.57
N ALA A 72 -4.20 11.88 8.64
CA ALA A 72 -4.54 11.93 7.22
C ALA A 72 -4.27 10.58 6.54
N PRO A 73 -5.01 10.27 5.47
CA PRO A 73 -4.70 9.12 4.64
C PRO A 73 -3.28 9.19 4.07
N VAL A 74 -2.60 8.07 4.05
CA VAL A 74 -1.19 7.94 3.66
C VAL A 74 -1.07 7.03 2.45
N THR A 75 -0.08 7.28 1.61
CA THR A 75 0.37 6.31 0.60
C THR A 75 1.55 5.53 1.17
N ILE A 76 1.45 4.21 1.18
CA ILE A 76 2.51 3.31 1.62
C ILE A 76 3.01 2.52 0.43
N ARG A 77 4.32 2.52 0.22
CA ARG A 77 5.02 1.66 -0.73
C ARG A 77 5.92 0.72 0.04
N TYR A 78 5.89 -0.53 -0.33
CA TYR A 78 6.75 -1.52 0.32
C TYR A 78 7.19 -2.60 -0.65
N ARG A 79 8.33 -3.18 -0.34
CA ARG A 79 8.93 -4.31 -1.03
C ARG A 79 9.40 -5.32 0.01
N ILE A 80 9.09 -6.58 -0.19
CA ILE A 80 9.43 -7.66 0.72
C ILE A 80 10.39 -8.62 0.02
N ASN A 81 11.52 -8.92 0.68
CA ASN A 81 12.53 -9.89 0.22
C ASN A 81 12.96 -9.65 -1.24
N GLY A 82 13.24 -8.41 -1.60
CA GLY A 82 13.65 -8.05 -2.95
C GLY A 82 12.59 -8.23 -4.02
N GLY A 83 11.35 -8.58 -3.66
CA GLY A 83 10.24 -8.75 -4.58
C GLY A 83 9.77 -7.45 -5.23
N ALA A 84 8.68 -7.51 -5.99
CA ALA A 84 8.09 -6.34 -6.62
C ALA A 84 7.58 -5.33 -5.59
N GLU A 85 7.74 -4.04 -5.88
CA GLU A 85 7.16 -2.96 -5.07
C GLU A 85 5.63 -3.02 -5.12
N GLN A 86 5.01 -2.89 -3.98
CA GLN A 86 3.57 -2.78 -3.81
C GLN A 86 3.20 -1.41 -3.26
N THR A 87 2.06 -0.88 -3.68
CA THR A 87 1.58 0.44 -3.27
C THR A 87 0.17 0.33 -2.74
N GLU A 88 -0.04 0.82 -1.53
CA GLU A 88 -1.35 0.97 -0.90
C GLU A 88 -1.64 2.47 -0.74
N THR A 89 -2.77 2.94 -1.27
CA THR A 89 -3.18 4.35 -1.20
C THR A 89 -4.35 4.53 -0.24
N ASN A 90 -4.50 5.73 0.31
CA ASN A 90 -5.57 6.07 1.26
C ASN A 90 -5.55 5.19 2.53
N VAL A 91 -4.37 4.79 2.96
CA VAL A 91 -4.19 3.99 4.17
C VAL A 91 -4.38 4.85 5.41
N VAL A 92 -5.17 4.37 6.36
CA VAL A 92 -5.33 4.98 7.67
C VAL A 92 -4.35 4.34 8.65
N LEU A 93 -3.56 5.16 9.34
CA LEU A 93 -2.59 4.68 10.31
C LEU A 93 -3.22 4.34 11.67
N PRO A 94 -2.66 3.40 12.45
CA PRO A 94 -1.43 2.65 12.18
C PRO A 94 -1.57 1.59 11.08
N TRP A 95 -0.53 1.41 10.27
CA TRP A 95 -0.42 0.33 9.29
C TRP A 95 0.68 -0.63 9.72
N GLU A 96 0.47 -1.92 9.48
CA GLU A 96 1.39 -2.97 9.89
C GLU A 96 1.36 -4.13 8.89
N LYS A 97 2.53 -4.70 8.60
CA LYS A 97 2.65 -5.86 7.73
C LYS A 97 3.75 -6.81 8.22
N GLN A 98 3.36 -8.03 8.49
CA GLN A 98 4.27 -9.11 8.87
C GLN A 98 4.74 -9.88 7.64
N TYR A 99 6.00 -10.32 7.65
CA TYR A 99 6.59 -11.09 6.57
C TYR A 99 7.73 -11.99 7.07
N PRO A 100 8.00 -13.14 6.38
CA PRO A 100 9.18 -13.96 6.68
C PRO A 100 10.44 -13.28 6.15
N VAL A 101 11.51 -13.36 6.91
CA VAL A 101 12.83 -12.81 6.54
C VAL A 101 13.67 -13.94 5.95
N TYR A 102 14.31 -13.67 4.82
CA TYR A 102 15.31 -14.55 4.20
C TYR A 102 16.66 -13.88 4.21
N ASP A 103 17.70 -14.70 4.23
CA ASP A 103 19.08 -14.21 4.22
C ASP A 103 19.40 -13.44 2.94
N GLU A 104 20.20 -12.37 3.06
CA GLU A 104 20.66 -11.49 1.97
C GLU A 104 19.56 -10.75 1.18
N LEU A 105 18.27 -10.87 1.57
CA LEU A 105 17.18 -10.21 0.87
C LEU A 105 16.71 -8.96 1.62
N GLU A 106 16.65 -7.84 0.89
CA GLU A 106 16.20 -6.57 1.43
C GLU A 106 14.67 -6.44 1.42
N SER A 107 14.16 -5.90 2.50
CA SER A 107 12.78 -5.46 2.61
C SER A 107 12.74 -3.98 2.98
N GLU A 108 11.82 -3.23 2.37
CA GLU A 108 11.71 -1.79 2.51
C GLU A 108 10.27 -1.34 2.65
N VAL A 109 10.02 -0.32 3.46
CA VAL A 109 8.74 0.38 3.55
C VAL A 109 8.96 1.89 3.51
N ALA A 110 8.23 2.58 2.65
CA ALA A 110 8.19 4.03 2.52
C ALA A 110 6.77 4.54 2.74
N ALA A 111 6.62 5.66 3.41
CA ALA A 111 5.32 6.26 3.67
C ALA A 111 5.29 7.74 3.25
N ASP A 112 4.19 8.20 2.67
CA ASP A 112 3.98 9.58 2.21
C ASP A 112 2.62 10.11 2.68
N ALA A 113 2.66 11.13 3.54
CA ALA A 113 1.51 11.92 3.99
C ALA A 113 1.69 13.41 3.65
N GLY A 114 2.27 13.71 2.48
CA GLY A 114 2.60 15.08 2.08
C GLY A 114 3.72 15.67 2.94
N ASN A 115 3.41 16.71 3.70
CA ASN A 115 4.37 17.41 4.57
C ASN A 115 4.28 16.97 6.05
N THR A 116 3.53 15.95 6.36
CA THR A 116 3.39 15.44 7.73
C THR A 116 4.50 14.44 8.03
N ALA A 117 5.19 14.62 9.14
CA ALA A 117 6.17 13.64 9.61
C ALA A 117 5.48 12.36 10.07
N LEU A 118 6.01 11.24 9.64
CA LEU A 118 5.58 9.89 9.99
C LEU A 118 6.73 9.14 10.63
N THR A 119 6.42 8.05 11.30
CA THR A 119 7.41 7.13 11.83
C THR A 119 7.25 5.79 11.15
N CYS A 120 8.32 5.27 10.55
CA CYS A 120 8.39 3.88 10.15
C CYS A 120 9.30 3.09 11.08
N THR A 121 8.98 1.81 11.28
CA THR A 121 9.79 0.85 12.03
C THR A 121 9.78 -0.50 11.34
N ILE A 122 10.88 -1.25 11.50
CA ILE A 122 10.91 -2.68 11.21
C ILE A 122 11.43 -3.37 12.47
N THR A 123 10.67 -4.34 12.97
CA THR A 123 11.06 -5.18 14.11
C THR A 123 11.18 -6.63 13.65
N MET A 124 12.20 -7.34 14.12
CA MET A 124 12.43 -8.75 13.86
C MET A 124 12.14 -9.58 15.12
N ASP A 125 11.52 -10.75 14.93
CA ASP A 125 11.22 -11.73 15.96
C ASP A 125 10.45 -11.17 17.18
N GLY A 126 9.59 -10.18 16.90
CA GLY A 126 8.63 -9.60 17.85
C GLY A 126 9.12 -8.35 18.57
N ASP A 127 10.40 -8.25 18.93
CA ASP A 127 10.91 -7.17 19.78
C ASP A 127 12.21 -6.52 19.32
N LYS A 128 12.97 -7.16 18.44
CA LYS A 128 14.24 -6.64 17.96
C LYS A 128 14.04 -5.54 16.92
N LEU A 129 14.15 -4.28 17.33
CA LEU A 129 14.10 -3.14 16.41
C LEU A 129 15.33 -3.15 15.48
N VAL A 130 15.12 -3.29 14.17
CA VAL A 130 16.19 -3.37 13.17
C VAL A 130 16.21 -2.16 12.24
N SER A 131 15.12 -1.39 12.15
CA SER A 131 15.06 -0.14 11.42
C SER A 131 14.05 0.82 12.07
N PHE A 132 14.41 2.12 12.11
CA PHE A 132 13.57 3.18 12.66
C PHE A 132 13.88 4.51 12.01
N LYS A 133 12.84 5.24 11.59
CA LYS A 133 12.95 6.63 11.14
C LYS A 133 11.69 7.42 11.47
N THR A 134 11.90 8.69 11.84
CA THR A 134 10.83 9.68 11.98
C THR A 134 11.20 10.91 11.18
N GLU A 135 10.52 11.13 10.07
CA GLU A 135 10.73 12.28 9.17
C GLU A 135 9.53 12.45 8.22
N VAL A 136 9.56 13.50 7.45
CA VAL A 136 8.65 13.67 6.31
C VAL A 136 9.05 12.64 5.24
N LYS A 137 8.12 11.78 4.84
CA LYS A 137 8.33 10.68 3.88
C LYS A 137 9.43 9.70 4.32
N PRO A 138 9.30 9.06 5.50
CA PRO A 138 10.31 8.14 5.99
C PRO A 138 10.41 6.90 5.12
N VAL A 139 11.64 6.38 5.03
CA VAL A 139 11.95 5.10 4.39
C VAL A 139 12.73 4.24 5.38
N CYS A 140 12.18 3.08 5.72
CA CYS A 140 12.84 2.07 6.55
C CYS A 140 13.18 0.85 5.69
N SER A 141 14.42 0.37 5.78
CA SER A 141 14.84 -0.84 5.10
C SER A 141 15.60 -1.76 6.06
N PHE A 142 15.60 -3.04 5.72
CA PHE A 142 16.26 -4.08 6.49
C PHE A 142 16.67 -5.26 5.59
N SER A 143 17.90 -5.75 5.77
CA SER A 143 18.41 -7.00 5.23
C SER A 143 19.06 -7.79 6.35
N TYR A 144 18.81 -9.09 6.40
CA TYR A 144 19.50 -9.99 7.33
C TYR A 144 20.76 -10.54 6.66
N TRP A 145 21.86 -10.57 7.42
CA TRP A 145 23.15 -11.16 7.01
C TRP A 145 23.62 -12.04 8.17
N GLY A 146 23.39 -13.34 8.04
CA GLY A 146 23.73 -14.35 9.05
C GLY A 146 25.05 -15.05 8.84
#